data_a9a9125be27e091e02551f923b946138
#
_entry.id   a9a9125be27e091e02551f923b946138
#
_cell.length_a   1.000
_cell.length_b   1.000
_cell.length_c   1.000
_cell.angle_alpha   90.00
_cell.angle_beta   90.00
_cell.angle_gamma   90.00
#
_symmetry.space_group_name_H-M   'P 1'
#
loop_
_entity.id
_entity.type
_entity.pdbx_description
1 polymer ?
#
loop_
_entity_poly.entity_id
_entity_poly.type
_entity_poly.pdbx_seq_one_letter_code
_entity_poly.pdbx_strand_id
1 'polypeptide(L)'
;MKFKSLLITFLFASLFSANAQNPSTYKVFEKQPINFTGDKGADTDAVRLMDGRLVYKKVTVPTFANGTDVKIKLTVRSSGDRWDKSGSCFVVTDPEKLSILSIAEKGEKFPTDSYVDDKYAGFVTGKNYNPVVELMRFMTPFGVGHYSDNKVKYRRPVYIPSWEKQVVWEHDITDLESLVTGTFYVGVWIDTWTSEGYDFDMELTYSDRKQRKVSVLPILNTIPYVGGQQIPDNFAHKDLEQTIQLKKDAKNVKLHYITTGHGGHSGGDEFIKIKNSVYFDGKLVLDTIPWRDDCASFRRFNPTSGVWIKKDSASYISPETRKYEIKEIEERIASSDLSRSNWCPGSFVEPMMVDLGNLKAGNHDIKIKIPATPVDGDKLNHWLVSAYLTYE
;
A
#
# COMPACT_ATOMS: atom_id res chain seq x y z
N MET A 1 -61.73 25.75 -55.52
CA MET A 1 -60.53 26.06 -54.70
C MET A 1 -60.48 25.09 -53.52
N LYS A 2 -59.56 24.17 -53.55
CA LYS A 2 -59.36 23.16 -52.47
C LYS A 2 -58.20 23.62 -51.63
N PHE A 3 -58.41 23.95 -50.36
CA PHE A 3 -57.37 24.23 -49.36
C PHE A 3 -56.82 22.92 -48.88
N LYS A 4 -55.49 22.68 -49.07
CA LYS A 4 -54.73 21.59 -48.44
C LYS A 4 -54.19 22.08 -47.10
N SER A 5 -54.65 21.45 -46.03
CA SER A 5 -54.16 21.68 -44.67
C SER A 5 -52.83 20.95 -44.50
N LEU A 6 -51.76 21.69 -44.20
CA LEU A 6 -50.41 21.14 -43.92
C LEU A 6 -50.29 20.92 -42.42
N LEU A 7 -50.25 19.64 -41.99
CA LEU A 7 -50.07 19.25 -40.62
C LEU A 7 -48.55 19.25 -40.33
N ILE A 8 -48.06 20.20 -39.55
CA ILE A 8 -46.65 20.23 -39.09
C ILE A 8 -46.59 19.49 -37.76
N THR A 9 -45.97 18.27 -37.78
CA THR A 9 -45.69 17.50 -36.60
C THR A 9 -44.39 18.01 -35.94
N PHE A 10 -44.50 18.67 -34.79
CA PHE A 10 -43.35 19.02 -33.97
C PHE A 10 -42.85 17.79 -33.25
N LEU A 11 -41.66 17.30 -33.64
CA LEU A 11 -40.91 16.28 -32.91
C LEU A 11 -40.20 16.93 -31.72
N PHE A 12 -40.72 16.77 -30.52
CA PHE A 12 -40.01 17.13 -29.29
C PHE A 12 -38.86 16.12 -29.07
N ALA A 13 -37.66 16.50 -29.46
CA ALA A 13 -36.46 15.82 -29.02
C ALA A 13 -36.17 16.22 -27.56
N SER A 14 -36.54 15.37 -26.62
CA SER A 14 -36.12 15.49 -25.24
C SER A 14 -34.60 15.24 -25.17
N LEU A 15 -33.85 16.32 -25.10
CA LEU A 15 -32.42 16.28 -24.72
C LEU A 15 -32.36 15.83 -23.25
N PHE A 16 -32.10 14.55 -23.04
CA PHE A 16 -31.63 14.08 -21.74
C PHE A 16 -30.22 14.64 -21.55
N SER A 17 -30.09 15.76 -20.87
CA SER A 17 -28.83 16.21 -20.32
C SER A 17 -28.43 15.17 -19.26
N ALA A 18 -27.46 14.33 -19.56
CA ALA A 18 -26.76 13.56 -18.55
C ALA A 18 -26.03 14.60 -17.68
N ASN A 19 -26.64 14.98 -16.57
CA ASN A 19 -25.93 15.73 -15.54
C ASN A 19 -24.84 14.82 -14.99
N ALA A 20 -23.58 15.00 -15.41
CA ALA A 20 -22.44 14.47 -14.70
C ALA A 20 -22.49 15.09 -13.30
N GLN A 21 -22.80 14.27 -12.27
CA GLN A 21 -22.72 14.74 -10.90
C GLN A 21 -21.26 15.12 -10.63
N ASN A 22 -21.06 16.25 -9.96
CA ASN A 22 -19.72 16.64 -9.52
C ASN A 22 -19.16 15.56 -8.59
N PRO A 23 -17.85 15.29 -8.64
CA PRO A 23 -17.22 14.35 -7.73
C PRO A 23 -17.54 14.69 -6.28
N SER A 24 -17.90 13.66 -5.49
CA SER A 24 -18.17 13.81 -4.06
C SER A 24 -16.95 13.35 -3.27
N THR A 25 -16.37 14.24 -2.48
CA THR A 25 -15.20 13.94 -1.64
C THR A 25 -15.63 13.81 -0.17
N TYR A 26 -15.25 12.70 0.44
CA TYR A 26 -15.46 12.42 1.86
C TYR A 26 -14.12 12.48 2.59
N LYS A 27 -14.02 13.37 3.56
CA LYS A 27 -12.89 13.42 4.48
C LYS A 27 -13.05 12.29 5.50
N VAL A 28 -12.24 11.27 5.37
CA VAL A 28 -12.28 10.10 6.25
C VAL A 28 -11.53 10.40 7.55
N PHE A 29 -10.32 10.90 7.45
CA PHE A 29 -9.53 11.37 8.58
C PHE A 29 -9.02 12.78 8.31
N GLU A 30 -8.93 13.60 9.35
CA GLU A 30 -8.42 14.97 9.27
C GLU A 30 -7.44 15.20 10.44
N LYS A 31 -6.17 15.46 10.10
CA LYS A 31 -5.05 15.63 11.06
C LYS A 31 -5.04 14.57 12.16
N GLN A 32 -5.31 13.33 11.76
CA GLN A 32 -5.38 12.21 12.68
C GLN A 32 -3.99 11.82 13.15
N PRO A 33 -3.68 11.86 14.45
CA PRO A 33 -2.40 11.40 14.95
C PRO A 33 -2.28 9.87 14.89
N ILE A 34 -1.08 9.40 14.56
CA ILE A 34 -0.68 7.99 14.57
C ILE A 34 0.74 7.91 15.14
N ASN A 35 0.90 7.26 16.30
CA ASN A 35 2.14 7.26 17.07
C ASN A 35 2.18 6.08 18.05
N PHE A 36 3.34 5.89 18.68
CA PHE A 36 3.53 4.82 19.68
C PHE A 36 3.55 5.42 21.08
N THR A 37 2.39 5.65 21.67
CA THR A 37 2.26 6.30 22.98
C THR A 37 1.66 5.41 24.06
N GLY A 38 1.12 4.25 23.69
CA GLY A 38 0.28 3.46 24.59
C GLY A 38 -1.11 4.06 24.86
N ASP A 39 -1.34 5.29 24.40
CA ASP A 39 -2.61 5.97 24.54
C ASP A 39 -3.69 5.33 23.65
N LYS A 40 -4.67 4.72 24.28
CA LYS A 40 -5.96 4.41 23.68
C LYS A 40 -6.85 5.65 23.63
N GLY A 41 -6.27 6.81 23.45
CA GLY A 41 -6.93 8.10 23.41
C GLY A 41 -7.97 8.12 22.30
N ALA A 42 -9.24 8.19 22.68
CA ALA A 42 -10.33 8.31 21.76
C ALA A 42 -10.34 9.73 21.19
N ASP A 43 -9.99 9.87 19.92
CA ASP A 43 -10.68 10.85 19.10
C ASP A 43 -12.12 10.35 18.95
N THR A 44 -13.08 11.25 18.93
CA THR A 44 -14.49 10.98 19.15
C THR A 44 -15.13 9.96 18.20
N ASP A 45 -14.48 9.62 17.08
CA ASP A 45 -14.99 8.69 16.05
C ASP A 45 -13.94 7.69 15.52
N ALA A 46 -12.68 7.80 15.91
CA ALA A 46 -11.61 6.91 15.49
C ALA A 46 -11.12 6.03 16.67
N VAL A 47 -10.91 4.76 16.40
CA VAL A 47 -10.40 3.79 17.39
C VAL A 47 -8.91 3.58 17.13
N ARG A 48 -8.12 3.59 18.20
CA ARG A 48 -6.67 3.38 18.18
C ARG A 48 -6.33 2.00 18.73
N LEU A 49 -5.50 1.26 18.01
CA LEU A 49 -5.00 -0.06 18.38
C LEU A 49 -3.47 -0.08 18.28
N MET A 50 -2.83 -1.15 18.74
CA MET A 50 -1.39 -1.37 18.66
C MET A 50 -0.58 -0.21 19.25
N ASP A 51 -0.96 0.19 20.47
CA ASP A 51 -0.36 1.32 21.18
C ASP A 51 -0.39 2.64 20.39
N GLY A 52 -1.39 2.80 19.51
CA GLY A 52 -1.61 3.98 18.70
C GLY A 52 -1.09 3.90 17.26
N ARG A 53 -0.39 2.83 16.88
CA ARG A 53 0.18 2.63 15.54
C ARG A 53 -0.83 2.22 14.47
N LEU A 54 -2.03 1.86 14.86
CA LEU A 54 -3.16 1.57 13.99
C LEU A 54 -4.36 2.41 14.42
N VAL A 55 -4.94 3.10 13.46
CA VAL A 55 -6.15 3.91 13.66
C VAL A 55 -7.20 3.48 12.64
N TYR A 56 -8.44 3.27 13.09
CA TYR A 56 -9.51 2.92 12.18
C TYR A 56 -10.83 3.57 12.59
N LYS A 57 -11.76 3.66 11.66
CA LYS A 57 -13.13 4.06 11.95
C LYS A 57 -14.15 3.45 10.98
N LYS A 58 -15.40 3.49 11.42
CA LYS A 58 -16.56 3.15 10.60
C LYS A 58 -16.95 4.36 9.74
N VAL A 59 -17.10 4.14 8.44
CA VAL A 59 -17.46 5.16 7.47
C VAL A 59 -18.74 4.75 6.76
N THR A 60 -19.61 5.72 6.50
CA THR A 60 -20.81 5.51 5.69
C THR A 60 -20.84 6.52 4.56
N VAL A 61 -20.87 6.01 3.35
CA VAL A 61 -21.02 6.79 2.11
C VAL A 61 -22.20 6.22 1.30
N PRO A 62 -22.77 6.96 0.34
CA PRO A 62 -23.82 6.42 -0.52
C PRO A 62 -23.39 5.13 -1.25
N THR A 63 -24.37 4.32 -1.58
CA THR A 63 -24.20 3.23 -2.55
C THR A 63 -24.56 3.76 -3.94
N PHE A 64 -23.76 3.39 -4.94
CA PHE A 64 -23.91 3.85 -6.31
C PHE A 64 -24.52 2.74 -7.18
N ALA A 65 -25.75 2.92 -7.64
CA ALA A 65 -26.48 1.88 -8.37
C ALA A 65 -25.78 1.45 -9.68
N ASN A 66 -25.06 2.37 -10.32
CA ASN A 66 -24.35 2.14 -11.59
C ASN A 66 -22.83 1.99 -11.41
N GLY A 67 -22.35 1.87 -10.15
CA GLY A 67 -20.94 1.94 -9.82
C GLY A 67 -20.41 3.38 -9.78
N THR A 68 -19.20 3.53 -9.30
CA THR A 68 -18.50 4.83 -9.20
C THR A 68 -17.01 4.62 -9.35
N ASP A 69 -16.30 5.59 -9.91
CA ASP A 69 -14.83 5.63 -9.78
C ASP A 69 -14.50 6.09 -8.36
N VAL A 70 -13.48 5.48 -7.76
CA VAL A 70 -13.04 5.82 -6.41
C VAL A 70 -11.56 6.13 -6.41
N LYS A 71 -11.20 7.29 -5.85
CA LYS A 71 -9.80 7.66 -5.59
C LYS A 71 -9.58 7.85 -4.11
N ILE A 72 -8.48 7.31 -3.63
CA ILE A 72 -7.96 7.59 -2.29
C ILE A 72 -6.87 8.64 -2.38
N LYS A 73 -6.91 9.63 -1.46
CA LYS A 73 -5.84 10.59 -1.26
C LYS A 73 -5.40 10.53 0.19
N LEU A 74 -4.11 10.29 0.39
CA LEU A 74 -3.48 10.27 1.70
C LEU A 74 -2.43 11.37 1.78
N THR A 75 -2.49 12.19 2.83
CA THR A 75 -1.48 13.19 3.16
C THR A 75 -0.85 12.81 4.49
N VAL A 76 0.47 12.68 4.55
CA VAL A 76 1.21 12.31 5.77
C VAL A 76 2.23 13.40 6.12
N ARG A 77 2.33 13.70 7.42
CA ARG A 77 3.29 14.66 8.00
C ARG A 77 4.01 13.99 9.17
N SER A 78 5.33 14.16 9.24
CA SER A 78 6.06 13.74 10.43
C SER A 78 5.78 14.72 11.58
N SER A 79 5.39 14.19 12.74
CA SER A 79 5.28 14.92 14.00
C SER A 79 6.55 14.81 14.82
N GLY A 80 7.52 13.97 14.37
CA GLY A 80 8.81 13.82 15.07
C GLY A 80 9.55 12.53 14.73
N ASP A 81 8.89 11.51 14.16
CA ASP A 81 9.59 10.30 13.71
C ASP A 81 10.56 10.64 12.57
N ARG A 82 11.82 10.22 12.74
CA ARG A 82 12.91 10.53 11.81
C ARG A 82 13.11 9.47 10.73
N TRP A 83 12.56 8.26 10.95
CA TRP A 83 12.82 7.12 10.11
C TRP A 83 11.74 6.94 9.06
N ASP A 84 12.11 6.34 7.95
CA ASP A 84 11.18 5.77 6.99
C ASP A 84 10.46 4.57 7.61
N LYS A 85 9.15 4.55 7.48
CA LYS A 85 8.27 3.54 8.07
C LYS A 85 7.34 2.96 7.02
N SER A 86 7.12 1.66 7.10
CA SER A 86 6.06 1.01 6.35
C SER A 86 4.69 1.52 6.83
N GLY A 87 3.82 1.78 5.88
CA GLY A 87 2.45 2.18 6.15
C GLY A 87 1.46 1.53 5.20
N SER A 88 0.23 1.37 5.65
CA SER A 88 -0.86 0.77 4.89
C SER A 88 -2.18 1.43 5.21
N CYS A 89 -2.91 1.83 4.17
CA CYS A 89 -4.35 2.08 4.27
C CYS A 89 -5.08 0.80 3.88
N PHE A 90 -6.04 0.38 4.66
CA PHE A 90 -6.74 -0.88 4.44
C PHE A 90 -8.23 -0.77 4.72
N VAL A 91 -9.00 -1.69 4.14
CA VAL A 91 -10.43 -1.87 4.42
C VAL A 91 -10.67 -3.28 4.96
N VAL A 92 -11.59 -3.36 5.94
CA VAL A 92 -12.03 -4.65 6.50
C VAL A 92 -13.09 -5.24 5.60
N THR A 93 -12.81 -6.40 5.02
CA THR A 93 -13.64 -7.00 3.96
C THR A 93 -14.94 -7.61 4.42
N ASP A 94 -15.02 -8.02 5.68
CA ASP A 94 -16.20 -8.67 6.26
C ASP A 94 -16.31 -8.35 7.76
N PRO A 95 -16.78 -7.12 8.09
CA PRO A 95 -16.77 -6.64 9.47
C PRO A 95 -17.71 -7.40 10.42
N GLU A 96 -18.68 -8.14 9.88
CA GLU A 96 -19.61 -8.96 10.67
C GLU A 96 -19.02 -10.32 11.08
N LYS A 97 -17.89 -10.70 10.46
CA LYS A 97 -17.15 -11.89 10.81
C LYS A 97 -15.93 -11.56 11.67
N LEU A 98 -15.22 -12.60 12.06
CA LEU A 98 -13.94 -12.46 12.73
C LEU A 98 -12.96 -11.67 11.85
N SER A 99 -12.43 -10.60 12.37
CA SER A 99 -11.52 -9.68 11.66
C SER A 99 -10.40 -9.24 12.59
N ILE A 100 -9.37 -8.57 12.04
CA ILE A 100 -8.30 -7.98 12.87
C ILE A 100 -8.84 -7.04 13.94
N LEU A 101 -9.96 -6.36 13.69
CA LEU A 101 -10.56 -5.41 14.63
C LEU A 101 -11.18 -6.17 15.83
N SER A 102 -12.00 -7.19 15.55
CA SER A 102 -12.63 -7.98 16.62
C SER A 102 -11.59 -8.73 17.48
N ILE A 103 -10.51 -9.20 16.85
CA ILE A 103 -9.41 -9.86 17.56
C ILE A 103 -8.69 -8.86 18.47
N ALA A 104 -8.35 -7.69 17.97
CA ALA A 104 -7.67 -6.66 18.77
C ALA A 104 -8.53 -6.11 19.90
N GLU A 105 -9.85 -5.94 19.69
CA GLU A 105 -10.77 -5.40 20.69
C GLU A 105 -11.19 -6.43 21.73
N LYS A 106 -11.46 -7.67 21.31
CA LYS A 106 -12.04 -8.72 22.18
C LYS A 106 -11.01 -9.74 22.69
N GLY A 107 -9.77 -9.69 22.18
CA GLY A 107 -8.75 -10.68 22.53
C GLY A 107 -9.03 -12.07 21.95
N GLU A 108 -9.85 -12.17 20.91
CA GLU A 108 -10.11 -13.41 20.21
C GLU A 108 -8.82 -13.90 19.51
N LYS A 109 -8.73 -15.20 19.24
CA LYS A 109 -7.60 -15.77 18.53
C LYS A 109 -7.92 -15.89 17.05
N PHE A 110 -6.91 -15.74 16.20
CA PHE A 110 -7.03 -16.07 14.80
C PHE A 110 -7.40 -17.53 14.62
N PRO A 111 -8.38 -17.84 13.76
CA PRO A 111 -8.79 -19.21 13.56
C PRO A 111 -7.71 -19.98 12.80
N THR A 112 -7.45 -21.19 13.26
CA THR A 112 -6.72 -22.19 12.52
C THR A 112 -7.75 -23.17 11.96
N ASP A 113 -7.83 -23.36 10.69
CA ASP A 113 -8.72 -24.30 10.04
C ASP A 113 -7.94 -25.21 9.07
N SER A 114 -8.60 -26.22 8.54
CA SER A 114 -7.96 -27.23 7.68
C SER A 114 -7.31 -26.68 6.40
N TYR A 115 -7.54 -25.41 6.09
CA TYR A 115 -6.97 -24.70 4.94
C TYR A 115 -5.84 -23.76 5.32
N VAL A 116 -5.61 -23.52 6.61
CA VAL A 116 -4.66 -22.56 7.12
C VAL A 116 -3.67 -23.25 8.05
N ASP A 117 -2.39 -23.28 7.67
CA ASP A 117 -1.31 -23.61 8.59
C ASP A 117 -1.31 -22.61 9.75
N ASP A 118 -1.13 -23.06 10.99
CA ASP A 118 -1.07 -22.23 12.20
C ASP A 118 -0.14 -21.02 12.08
N LYS A 119 0.93 -21.17 11.29
CA LYS A 119 1.90 -20.09 11.01
C LYS A 119 1.35 -18.96 10.16
N TYR A 120 0.27 -19.20 9.43
CA TYR A 120 -0.37 -18.19 8.56
C TYR A 120 -1.67 -17.66 9.15
N ALA A 121 -2.03 -18.07 10.37
CA ALA A 121 -3.22 -17.57 11.05
C ALA A 121 -3.17 -16.03 11.14
N GLY A 122 -4.22 -15.41 10.65
CA GLY A 122 -4.32 -13.95 10.57
C GLY A 122 -3.70 -13.30 9.33
N PHE A 123 -3.01 -14.07 8.47
CA PHE A 123 -2.44 -13.56 7.23
C PHE A 123 -3.18 -14.02 5.99
N VAL A 124 -3.78 -15.18 5.99
CA VAL A 124 -4.42 -15.78 4.81
C VAL A 124 -5.91 -15.96 5.01
N THR A 125 -6.65 -15.97 3.89
CA THR A 125 -8.08 -16.28 3.90
C THR A 125 -8.30 -17.72 4.34
N GLY A 126 -9.18 -17.90 5.32
CA GLY A 126 -9.66 -19.18 5.81
C GLY A 126 -11.18 -19.28 5.73
N LYS A 127 -11.72 -20.33 6.31
CA LYS A 127 -13.18 -20.58 6.33
C LYS A 127 -13.94 -19.47 7.08
N ASN A 128 -13.38 -19.00 8.20
CA ASN A 128 -14.03 -18.08 9.12
C ASN A 128 -13.32 -16.73 9.25
N TYR A 129 -12.27 -16.50 8.48
CA TYR A 129 -11.47 -15.27 8.55
C TYR A 129 -11.07 -14.82 7.14
N ASN A 130 -11.15 -13.52 6.92
CA ASN A 130 -10.59 -12.88 5.74
C ASN A 130 -9.59 -11.80 6.18
N PRO A 131 -8.38 -11.76 5.59
CA PRO A 131 -7.47 -10.64 5.81
C PRO A 131 -8.07 -9.35 5.26
N VAL A 132 -7.58 -8.22 5.76
CA VAL A 132 -7.93 -6.91 5.22
C VAL A 132 -7.36 -6.76 3.81
N VAL A 133 -8.01 -5.93 2.99
CA VAL A 133 -7.50 -5.55 1.66
C VAL A 133 -6.84 -4.18 1.76
N GLU A 134 -5.63 -4.06 1.26
CA GLU A 134 -4.94 -2.78 1.19
C GLU A 134 -5.55 -1.91 0.08
N LEU A 135 -5.89 -0.68 0.44
CA LEU A 135 -6.26 0.39 -0.48
C LEU A 135 -5.02 1.10 -1.02
N MET A 136 -3.97 1.18 -0.18
CA MET A 136 -2.69 1.80 -0.53
C MET A 136 -1.61 1.31 0.43
N ARG A 137 -0.48 0.83 -0.10
CA ARG A 137 0.75 0.65 0.66
C ARG A 137 1.67 1.84 0.39
N PHE A 138 2.28 2.39 1.43
CA PHE A 138 3.18 3.52 1.32
C PHE A 138 4.36 3.39 2.27
N MET A 139 5.40 4.19 2.00
CA MET A 139 6.53 4.36 2.91
C MET A 139 6.61 5.82 3.32
N THR A 140 6.67 6.08 4.62
CA THR A 140 6.90 7.43 5.10
C THR A 140 8.31 7.86 4.71
N PRO A 141 8.53 9.15 4.50
CA PRO A 141 9.88 9.65 4.29
C PRO A 141 10.63 9.83 5.62
N PHE A 142 11.94 10.07 5.52
CA PHE A 142 12.79 10.41 6.65
C PHE A 142 12.48 11.82 7.20
N GLY A 143 11.57 11.91 8.15
CA GLY A 143 11.30 13.11 8.94
C GLY A 143 10.80 14.33 8.15
N VAL A 144 9.71 14.18 7.41
CA VAL A 144 9.09 15.26 6.64
C VAL A 144 8.69 16.42 7.54
N GLY A 145 9.12 17.62 7.17
CA GLY A 145 8.73 18.89 7.79
C GLY A 145 9.40 19.19 9.12
N HIS A 146 9.30 18.30 10.08
CA HIS A 146 9.77 18.54 11.45
C HIS A 146 11.29 18.68 11.56
N TYR A 147 12.05 17.94 10.77
CA TYR A 147 13.52 17.91 10.81
C TYR A 147 14.19 18.58 9.61
N SER A 148 13.52 19.44 8.92
CA SER A 148 14.05 20.17 7.77
C SER A 148 15.03 21.28 8.16
N ASP A 149 15.88 21.07 9.16
CA ASP A 149 16.87 22.04 9.61
C ASP A 149 17.97 22.23 8.57
N ASN A 150 17.93 23.41 7.94
CA ASN A 150 18.88 23.82 6.94
C ASN A 150 20.29 24.08 7.47
N LYS A 151 20.51 24.12 8.77
CA LYS A 151 21.80 24.39 9.41
C LYS A 151 22.71 23.17 9.52
N VAL A 152 22.15 21.95 9.34
CA VAL A 152 22.91 20.69 9.48
C VAL A 152 23.61 20.34 8.16
N LYS A 153 24.73 21.01 7.88
CA LYS A 153 25.48 20.92 6.60
C LYS A 153 25.91 19.48 6.21
N TYR A 154 26.37 18.70 7.16
CA TYR A 154 26.96 17.36 6.87
C TYR A 154 25.93 16.26 6.64
N ARG A 155 24.64 16.54 6.80
CA ARG A 155 23.55 15.59 6.47
C ARG A 155 22.97 15.79 5.08
N ARG A 156 23.55 16.71 4.29
CA ARG A 156 23.04 17.07 2.97
C ARG A 156 24.01 16.68 1.89
N PRO A 157 23.83 15.55 1.24
CA PRO A 157 24.66 15.18 0.09
C PRO A 157 24.45 16.10 -1.10
N VAL A 158 23.19 16.60 -1.28
CA VAL A 158 22.80 17.50 -2.39
C VAL A 158 22.03 18.67 -1.85
N TYR A 159 22.19 19.83 -2.48
CA TYR A 159 21.44 21.03 -2.14
C TYR A 159 19.95 20.86 -2.51
N ILE A 160 19.08 21.04 -1.52
CA ILE A 160 17.63 21.07 -1.70
C ILE A 160 17.17 22.49 -1.32
N PRO A 161 16.64 23.28 -2.26
CA PRO A 161 16.22 24.65 -2.01
C PRO A 161 15.13 24.77 -0.93
N SER A 162 14.19 23.82 -0.96
CA SER A 162 13.08 23.76 -0.01
C SER A 162 12.72 22.30 0.25
N TRP A 163 12.61 21.94 1.53
CA TRP A 163 12.10 20.63 1.93
C TRP A 163 10.58 20.65 1.95
N GLU A 164 9.97 19.58 1.47
CA GLU A 164 8.53 19.39 1.57
C GLU A 164 8.11 19.17 3.04
N LYS A 165 6.98 19.76 3.42
CA LYS A 165 6.44 19.65 4.78
C LYS A 165 5.50 18.47 4.96
N GLN A 166 5.09 17.85 3.87
CA GLN A 166 4.19 16.71 3.83
C GLN A 166 4.43 15.93 2.56
N VAL A 167 4.00 14.69 2.56
CA VAL A 167 3.89 13.89 1.36
C VAL A 167 2.42 13.63 1.06
N VAL A 168 2.04 13.64 -0.22
CA VAL A 168 0.68 13.41 -0.69
C VAL A 168 0.72 12.31 -1.74
N TRP A 169 -0.10 11.30 -1.57
CA TRP A 169 -0.31 10.26 -2.56
C TRP A 169 -1.77 10.23 -2.97
N GLU A 170 -2.02 10.03 -4.24
CA GLU A 170 -3.34 9.73 -4.82
C GLU A 170 -3.27 8.41 -5.57
N HIS A 171 -4.27 7.58 -5.41
CA HIS A 171 -4.36 6.28 -6.07
C HIS A 171 -5.80 5.99 -6.49
N ASP A 172 -5.96 5.41 -7.68
CA ASP A 172 -7.24 4.93 -8.17
C ASP A 172 -7.51 3.53 -7.57
N ILE A 173 -8.57 3.45 -6.77
CA ILE A 173 -9.00 2.21 -6.11
C ILE A 173 -10.37 1.75 -6.64
N THR A 174 -10.71 2.11 -7.84
CA THR A 174 -12.01 1.81 -8.46
C THR A 174 -12.31 0.30 -8.50
N ASP A 175 -11.31 -0.54 -8.71
CA ASP A 175 -11.46 -2.00 -8.66
C ASP A 175 -11.85 -2.52 -7.25
N LEU A 176 -11.75 -1.67 -6.21
CA LEU A 176 -12.13 -1.94 -4.83
C LEU A 176 -13.44 -1.22 -4.40
N GLU A 177 -14.17 -0.61 -5.34
CA GLU A 177 -15.38 0.17 -5.08
C GLU A 177 -16.37 -0.57 -4.19
N SER A 178 -16.58 -1.87 -4.41
CA SER A 178 -17.50 -2.69 -3.63
C SER A 178 -17.15 -2.81 -2.14
N LEU A 179 -15.91 -2.53 -1.75
CA LEU A 179 -15.44 -2.55 -0.36
C LEU A 179 -15.52 -1.19 0.33
N VAL A 180 -15.62 -0.11 -0.44
CA VAL A 180 -15.55 1.27 0.07
C VAL A 180 -16.80 2.08 -0.26
N THR A 181 -17.94 1.40 -0.46
CA THR A 181 -19.28 2.01 -0.63
C THR A 181 -20.26 1.46 0.41
N GLY A 182 -21.33 2.22 0.71
CA GLY A 182 -22.21 1.88 1.83
C GLY A 182 -21.53 2.12 3.17
N THR A 183 -21.58 1.13 4.07
CA THR A 183 -20.96 1.18 5.40
C THR A 183 -19.79 0.19 5.47
N PHE A 184 -18.62 0.69 5.80
CA PHE A 184 -17.37 -0.09 5.88
C PHE A 184 -16.46 0.42 7.00
N TYR A 185 -15.43 -0.37 7.33
CA TYR A 185 -14.37 0.02 8.25
C TYR A 185 -13.07 0.21 7.48
N VAL A 186 -12.46 1.36 7.64
CA VAL A 186 -11.20 1.71 7.00
C VAL A 186 -10.18 2.11 8.07
N GLY A 187 -8.94 1.71 7.88
CA GLY A 187 -7.86 2.02 8.81
C GLY A 187 -6.57 2.41 8.12
N VAL A 188 -5.70 3.02 8.92
CA VAL A 188 -4.32 3.35 8.58
C VAL A 188 -3.41 2.76 9.66
N TRP A 189 -2.36 2.11 9.22
CA TRP A 189 -1.29 1.60 10.05
C TRP A 189 0.04 2.19 9.60
N ILE A 190 0.87 2.60 10.57
CA ILE A 190 2.27 3.00 10.33
C ILE A 190 3.13 2.32 11.38
N ASP A 191 4.22 1.66 10.95
CA ASP A 191 5.15 0.96 11.84
C ASP A 191 6.08 1.93 12.59
N THR A 192 5.50 2.99 13.18
CA THR A 192 6.24 3.94 14.01
C THR A 192 6.50 3.39 15.40
N TRP A 193 7.66 3.75 15.97
CA TRP A 193 8.08 3.36 17.32
C TRP A 193 8.41 4.57 18.19
N THR A 194 7.91 5.76 17.79
CA THR A 194 8.13 7.00 18.53
C THR A 194 6.81 7.57 19.04
N SER A 195 6.87 8.25 20.17
CA SER A 195 5.72 8.95 20.75
C SER A 195 5.26 10.13 19.89
N GLU A 196 6.16 10.71 19.12
CA GLU A 196 5.86 11.82 18.22
C GLU A 196 5.11 11.34 16.97
N GLY A 197 5.59 10.26 16.34
CA GLY A 197 4.96 9.63 15.17
C GLY A 197 4.68 10.56 14.01
N TYR A 198 3.45 10.51 13.54
CA TYR A 198 2.93 11.22 12.37
C TYR A 198 1.52 11.76 12.62
N ASP A 199 1.07 12.68 11.76
CA ASP A 199 -0.34 12.96 11.53
C ASP A 199 -0.70 12.76 10.05
N PHE A 200 -1.96 12.45 9.77
CA PHE A 200 -2.40 12.22 8.41
C PHE A 200 -3.82 12.71 8.14
N ASP A 201 -4.08 13.01 6.86
CA ASP A 201 -5.43 13.19 6.31
C ASP A 201 -5.69 12.08 5.31
N MET A 202 -6.94 11.60 5.24
CA MET A 202 -7.40 10.65 4.24
C MET A 202 -8.71 11.13 3.64
N GLU A 203 -8.77 11.17 2.33
CA GLU A 203 -9.96 11.52 1.55
C GLU A 203 -10.31 10.39 0.57
N LEU A 204 -11.61 10.14 0.41
CA LEU A 204 -12.14 9.29 -0.65
C LEU A 204 -13.01 10.15 -1.58
N THR A 205 -12.69 10.13 -2.86
CA THR A 205 -13.43 10.87 -3.88
C THR A 205 -14.14 9.89 -4.80
N TYR A 206 -15.46 10.09 -4.93
CA TYR A 206 -16.34 9.28 -5.76
C TYR A 206 -16.81 10.12 -6.95
N SER A 207 -16.78 9.54 -8.15
CA SER A 207 -17.26 10.19 -9.36
C SER A 207 -18.12 9.23 -10.15
N ASP A 208 -19.29 9.73 -10.59
CA ASP A 208 -20.24 8.92 -11.35
C ASP A 208 -19.61 8.39 -12.64
N ARG A 209 -19.58 7.08 -12.76
CA ARG A 209 -19.22 6.40 -13.98
C ARG A 209 -20.05 5.12 -14.08
N LYS A 210 -20.48 4.79 -15.29
CA LYS A 210 -21.03 3.45 -15.56
C LYS A 210 -19.89 2.44 -15.45
N GLN A 211 -19.91 1.66 -14.41
CA GLN A 211 -18.90 0.64 -14.16
C GLN A 211 -19.48 -0.76 -14.20
N ARG A 212 -18.59 -1.70 -14.46
CA ARG A 212 -18.86 -3.11 -14.22
C ARG A 212 -18.84 -3.37 -12.73
N LYS A 213 -19.73 -4.21 -12.27
CA LYS A 213 -19.73 -4.66 -10.88
C LYS A 213 -18.54 -5.60 -10.65
N VAL A 214 -17.56 -5.15 -9.91
CA VAL A 214 -16.36 -5.90 -9.55
C VAL A 214 -16.52 -6.49 -8.15
N SER A 215 -16.24 -7.78 -8.02
CA SER A 215 -16.16 -8.48 -6.74
C SER A 215 -14.70 -8.59 -6.31
N VAL A 216 -14.46 -8.58 -5.00
CA VAL A 216 -13.11 -8.69 -4.42
C VAL A 216 -13.06 -9.96 -3.55
N LEU A 217 -12.00 -10.77 -3.74
CA LEU A 217 -11.68 -11.90 -2.89
C LEU A 217 -10.29 -11.71 -2.29
N PRO A 218 -10.17 -11.39 -0.97
CA PRO A 218 -8.88 -11.33 -0.31
C PRO A 218 -8.23 -12.71 -0.30
N ILE A 219 -6.93 -12.77 -0.50
CA ILE A 219 -6.16 -14.02 -0.46
C ILE A 219 -5.26 -14.01 0.78
N LEU A 220 -4.39 -13.01 0.87
CA LEU A 220 -3.44 -12.88 1.98
C LEU A 220 -3.05 -11.43 2.22
N ASN A 221 -2.62 -11.16 3.45
CA ASN A 221 -1.95 -9.92 3.82
C ASN A 221 -1.03 -10.20 5.00
N THR A 222 0.29 -10.14 4.78
CA THR A 222 1.29 -10.48 5.78
C THR A 222 1.74 -9.31 6.65
N ILE A 223 1.10 -8.15 6.53
CA ILE A 223 1.36 -7.03 7.44
C ILE A 223 0.85 -7.39 8.85
N PRO A 224 1.69 -7.29 9.88
CA PRO A 224 1.29 -7.57 11.26
C PRO A 224 0.55 -6.37 11.88
N TYR A 225 -0.72 -6.20 11.54
CA TYR A 225 -1.53 -5.08 12.03
C TYR A 225 -1.87 -5.15 13.51
N VAL A 226 -2.00 -6.35 14.06
CA VAL A 226 -2.45 -6.56 15.45
C VAL A 226 -1.71 -7.70 16.10
N GLY A 227 -1.72 -7.74 17.43
CA GLY A 227 -1.12 -8.83 18.20
C GLY A 227 -1.71 -10.19 17.83
N GLY A 228 -0.87 -11.24 17.90
CA GLY A 228 -1.26 -12.60 17.54
C GLY A 228 -0.97 -12.99 16.08
N GLN A 229 -0.72 -12.02 15.20
CA GLN A 229 -0.11 -12.27 13.89
C GLN A 229 1.39 -12.48 14.07
N GLN A 230 1.97 -13.42 13.33
CA GLN A 230 3.41 -13.66 13.38
C GLN A 230 4.16 -12.64 12.51
N ILE A 231 5.45 -12.46 12.77
CA ILE A 231 6.31 -11.66 11.91
C ILE A 231 6.48 -12.39 10.57
N PRO A 232 6.39 -11.68 9.44
CA PRO A 232 6.40 -12.32 8.12
C PRO A 232 7.79 -12.71 7.62
N ASP A 233 8.57 -13.42 8.44
CA ASP A 233 9.84 -14.06 8.03
C ASP A 233 9.62 -15.42 7.34
N ASN A 234 8.35 -15.81 7.15
CA ASN A 234 7.98 -17.12 6.61
C ASN A 234 8.65 -17.42 5.27
N PHE A 235 8.79 -16.41 4.41
CA PHE A 235 9.42 -16.59 3.10
C PHE A 235 10.92 -16.93 3.16
N ALA A 236 11.59 -16.61 4.27
CA ALA A 236 12.97 -17.04 4.52
C ALA A 236 13.09 -18.54 4.80
N HIS A 237 11.99 -19.19 5.18
CA HIS A 237 11.98 -20.59 5.60
C HIS A 237 11.23 -21.52 4.63
N LYS A 238 10.12 -21.05 4.06
CA LYS A 238 9.30 -21.84 3.13
C LYS A 238 8.46 -20.97 2.19
N ASP A 239 8.02 -21.55 1.09
CA ASP A 239 7.03 -20.94 0.21
C ASP A 239 5.68 -20.82 0.95
N LEU A 240 4.90 -19.80 0.66
CA LEU A 240 3.53 -19.68 1.12
C LEU A 240 2.61 -20.39 0.12
N GLU A 241 1.85 -21.36 0.59
CA GLU A 241 0.86 -22.10 -0.20
C GLU A 241 -0.53 -21.94 0.44
N GLN A 242 -1.51 -21.61 -0.37
CA GLN A 242 -2.88 -21.32 0.04
C GLN A 242 -3.87 -21.83 -0.99
N THR A 243 -4.96 -22.47 -0.53
CA THR A 243 -6.13 -22.78 -1.35
C THR A 243 -7.22 -21.76 -1.10
N ILE A 244 -7.78 -21.19 -2.14
CA ILE A 244 -8.92 -20.27 -2.10
C ILE A 244 -10.14 -20.91 -2.79
N GLN A 245 -11.34 -20.48 -2.42
CA GLN A 245 -12.58 -21.02 -2.99
C GLN A 245 -13.37 -19.94 -3.74
N LEU A 246 -13.60 -20.15 -5.02
CA LEU A 246 -14.58 -19.40 -5.81
C LEU A 246 -15.95 -20.09 -5.71
N LYS A 247 -16.95 -19.38 -5.18
CA LYS A 247 -18.31 -19.91 -5.00
C LYS A 247 -19.09 -20.04 -6.30
N LYS A 248 -18.68 -19.35 -7.36
CA LYS A 248 -19.28 -19.34 -8.70
C LYS A 248 -18.20 -19.05 -9.74
N ASP A 249 -18.51 -19.33 -11.01
CA ASP A 249 -17.65 -18.94 -12.13
C ASP A 249 -17.38 -17.43 -12.08
N ALA A 250 -16.15 -17.06 -12.33
CA ALA A 250 -15.64 -15.68 -12.34
C ALA A 250 -15.06 -15.33 -13.70
N LYS A 251 -15.33 -14.11 -14.17
CA LYS A 251 -14.81 -13.58 -15.44
C LYS A 251 -13.85 -12.44 -15.18
N ASN A 252 -12.96 -12.22 -16.15
CA ASN A 252 -12.01 -11.12 -16.12
C ASN A 252 -11.24 -11.05 -14.79
N VAL A 253 -10.82 -12.22 -14.30
CA VAL A 253 -10.14 -12.34 -13.00
C VAL A 253 -8.75 -11.74 -13.07
N LYS A 254 -8.46 -10.82 -12.18
CA LYS A 254 -7.14 -10.22 -12.00
C LYS A 254 -6.61 -10.51 -10.62
N LEU A 255 -5.35 -10.90 -10.53
CA LEU A 255 -4.60 -10.98 -9.29
C LEU A 255 -3.89 -9.65 -9.07
N HIS A 256 -4.12 -9.03 -7.93
CA HIS A 256 -3.37 -7.88 -7.45
C HIS A 256 -2.36 -8.37 -6.42
N TYR A 257 -1.08 -8.05 -6.66
CA TYR A 257 0.03 -8.49 -5.82
C TYR A 257 0.86 -7.29 -5.39
N ILE A 258 0.94 -7.07 -4.08
CA ILE A 258 1.71 -5.97 -3.47
C ILE A 258 2.82 -6.60 -2.63
N THR A 259 4.06 -6.21 -2.88
CA THR A 259 5.21 -6.81 -2.21
C THR A 259 6.30 -5.78 -1.95
N THR A 260 6.93 -5.85 -0.78
CA THR A 260 8.07 -5.02 -0.39
C THR A 260 9.02 -5.81 0.50
N GLY A 261 10.32 -5.73 0.22
CA GLY A 261 11.36 -6.37 1.03
C GLY A 261 11.94 -5.41 2.07
N HIS A 262 12.20 -5.90 3.26
CA HIS A 262 12.63 -5.15 4.43
C HIS A 262 13.83 -5.80 5.11
N GLY A 263 14.43 -5.15 6.14
CA GLY A 263 15.50 -5.69 6.95
C GLY A 263 16.77 -4.83 7.01
N GLY A 264 16.78 -3.69 6.35
CA GLY A 264 17.83 -2.68 6.48
C GLY A 264 19.21 -3.06 5.91
N HIS A 265 20.21 -2.29 6.31
CA HIS A 265 21.58 -2.36 5.74
C HIS A 265 22.42 -3.55 6.24
N SER A 266 22.03 -4.22 7.29
CA SER A 266 22.84 -5.29 7.89
C SER A 266 22.67 -6.66 7.22
N GLY A 267 22.30 -6.68 5.94
CA GLY A 267 22.11 -7.89 5.16
C GLY A 267 20.64 -8.31 5.03
N GLY A 268 19.70 -7.40 5.28
CA GLY A 268 18.28 -7.64 5.08
C GLY A 268 17.85 -7.57 3.61
N ASP A 269 16.64 -8.01 3.33
CA ASP A 269 16.09 -8.12 1.98
C ASP A 269 15.79 -6.76 1.33
N GLU A 270 15.88 -5.67 2.08
CA GLU A 270 15.59 -4.31 1.62
C GLU A 270 16.49 -3.86 0.46
N PHE A 271 17.77 -4.19 0.52
CA PHE A 271 18.79 -3.77 -0.45
C PHE A 271 19.31 -4.89 -1.35
N ILE A 272 18.60 -6.01 -1.40
CA ILE A 272 18.96 -7.18 -2.20
C ILE A 272 17.90 -7.46 -3.24
N LYS A 273 18.32 -7.71 -4.48
CA LYS A 273 17.43 -8.10 -5.58
C LYS A 273 17.01 -9.55 -5.41
N ILE A 274 15.80 -9.78 -4.93
CA ILE A 274 15.23 -11.11 -4.73
C ILE A 274 14.03 -11.31 -5.64
N LYS A 275 13.98 -12.46 -6.31
CA LYS A 275 12.90 -12.82 -7.21
C LYS A 275 11.64 -13.19 -6.42
N ASN A 276 10.50 -12.66 -6.84
CA ASN A 276 9.18 -13.08 -6.41
C ASN A 276 8.53 -13.88 -7.54
N SER A 277 8.13 -15.11 -7.27
CA SER A 277 7.43 -15.97 -8.22
C SER A 277 6.07 -16.36 -7.65
N VAL A 278 5.00 -16.09 -8.41
CA VAL A 278 3.63 -16.45 -8.04
C VAL A 278 3.10 -17.48 -9.00
N TYR A 279 2.58 -18.57 -8.45
CA TYR A 279 1.91 -19.64 -9.18
C TYR A 279 0.43 -19.63 -8.84
N PHE A 280 -0.40 -19.86 -9.84
CA PHE A 280 -1.84 -20.02 -9.71
C PHE A 280 -2.25 -21.31 -10.43
N ASP A 281 -2.89 -22.24 -9.72
CA ASP A 281 -3.22 -23.60 -10.20
C ASP A 281 -2.00 -24.31 -10.82
N GLY A 282 -0.85 -24.22 -10.15
CA GLY A 282 0.41 -24.81 -10.60
C GLY A 282 1.11 -24.08 -11.76
N LYS A 283 0.47 -23.07 -12.38
CA LYS A 283 1.06 -22.28 -13.46
C LYS A 283 1.77 -21.04 -12.91
N LEU A 284 2.99 -20.80 -13.35
CA LEU A 284 3.74 -19.55 -13.07
C LEU A 284 3.02 -18.39 -13.77
N VAL A 285 2.47 -17.46 -12.98
CA VAL A 285 1.70 -16.31 -13.49
C VAL A 285 2.40 -14.96 -13.30
N LEU A 286 3.33 -14.89 -12.35
CA LEU A 286 4.21 -13.73 -12.13
C LEU A 286 5.60 -14.22 -11.78
N ASP A 287 6.62 -13.69 -12.46
CA ASP A 287 8.02 -13.96 -12.17
C ASP A 287 8.81 -12.64 -12.31
N THR A 288 9.12 -12.00 -11.21
CA THR A 288 9.69 -10.66 -11.22
C THR A 288 10.70 -10.45 -10.11
N ILE A 289 11.59 -9.48 -10.29
CA ILE A 289 12.43 -8.92 -9.21
C ILE A 289 11.86 -7.55 -8.89
N PRO A 290 11.08 -7.41 -7.79
CA PRO A 290 10.49 -6.16 -7.40
C PRO A 290 11.57 -5.21 -6.88
N TRP A 291 11.92 -4.22 -7.70
CA TRP A 291 13.05 -3.32 -7.44
C TRP A 291 12.75 -1.90 -7.86
N ARG A 292 13.20 -0.93 -7.08
CA ARG A 292 13.13 0.49 -7.41
C ARG A 292 14.52 1.12 -7.35
N ASP A 293 14.86 1.89 -8.36
CA ASP A 293 16.11 2.64 -8.49
C ASP A 293 15.91 4.14 -8.71
N ASP A 294 14.67 4.61 -8.55
CA ASP A 294 14.25 5.99 -8.70
C ASP A 294 14.17 6.76 -7.36
N CYS A 295 14.70 6.21 -6.26
CA CYS A 295 14.52 6.75 -4.93
C CYS A 295 15.09 8.17 -4.73
N ALA A 296 16.10 8.56 -5.51
CA ALA A 296 16.63 9.92 -5.49
C ALA A 296 15.60 10.99 -5.90
N SER A 297 14.55 10.63 -6.66
CA SER A 297 13.47 11.55 -7.05
C SER A 297 12.62 11.99 -5.86
N PHE A 298 12.64 11.25 -4.75
CA PHE A 298 11.94 11.55 -3.50
C PHE A 298 12.78 12.34 -2.48
N ARG A 299 14.01 12.72 -2.85
CA ARG A 299 14.96 13.39 -1.92
C ARG A 299 14.34 14.57 -1.18
N ARG A 300 13.52 15.38 -1.83
CA ARG A 300 12.90 16.58 -1.24
C ARG A 300 12.00 16.29 -0.02
N PHE A 301 11.55 15.05 0.13
CA PHE A 301 10.73 14.59 1.25
C PHE A 301 11.56 14.04 2.42
N ASN A 302 12.89 13.89 2.26
CA ASN A 302 13.75 13.13 3.18
C ASN A 302 14.81 13.99 3.87
N PRO A 303 14.43 15.02 4.68
CA PRO A 303 15.37 15.97 5.26
C PRO A 303 16.32 15.36 6.29
N THR A 304 15.93 14.27 6.96
CA THR A 304 16.74 13.63 8.02
C THR A 304 17.44 12.35 7.56
N SER A 305 17.39 12.05 6.28
CA SER A 305 18.09 10.89 5.71
C SER A 305 19.57 10.87 6.09
N GLY A 306 20.06 9.72 6.52
CA GLY A 306 21.48 9.50 6.82
C GLY A 306 22.35 9.72 5.58
N VAL A 307 23.61 10.09 5.79
CA VAL A 307 24.59 10.27 4.72
C VAL A 307 25.66 9.21 4.80
N TRP A 308 25.93 8.57 3.68
CA TRP A 308 26.98 7.55 3.51
C TRP A 308 28.09 8.14 2.68
N ILE A 309 29.32 7.76 2.97
CA ILE A 309 30.47 8.10 2.17
C ILE A 309 30.86 6.87 1.38
N LYS A 310 30.78 6.97 0.05
CA LYS A 310 31.30 5.97 -0.89
C LYS A 310 32.60 6.46 -1.51
N LYS A 311 33.64 5.64 -1.45
CA LYS A 311 34.86 5.90 -2.21
C LYS A 311 34.73 5.25 -3.58
N ASP A 312 35.04 6.02 -4.61
CA ASP A 312 34.98 5.59 -6.00
C ASP A 312 36.08 6.30 -6.82
N SER A 313 36.19 5.98 -8.09
CA SER A 313 37.13 6.59 -9.03
C SER A 313 36.39 7.43 -10.05
N ALA A 314 36.86 8.62 -10.30
CA ALA A 314 36.31 9.49 -11.33
C ALA A 314 37.38 9.90 -12.33
N SER A 315 37.01 9.90 -13.60
CA SER A 315 37.80 10.45 -14.68
C SER A 315 37.77 11.99 -14.65
N TYR A 316 38.90 12.64 -14.85
CA TYR A 316 39.01 14.10 -14.99
C TYR A 316 40.05 14.44 -16.06
N ILE A 317 40.04 15.68 -16.55
CA ILE A 317 41.09 16.19 -17.43
C ILE A 317 42.12 16.88 -16.54
N SER A 318 43.37 16.36 -16.53
CA SER A 318 44.45 16.98 -15.79
C SER A 318 44.86 18.29 -16.50
N PRO A 319 44.91 19.42 -15.77
CA PRO A 319 45.34 20.70 -16.32
C PRO A 319 46.82 20.69 -16.78
N GLU A 320 47.65 19.86 -16.12
CA GLU A 320 49.08 19.76 -16.38
C GLU A 320 49.38 18.93 -17.64
N THR A 321 48.78 17.73 -17.67
CA THR A 321 49.05 16.79 -18.79
C THR A 321 48.09 16.97 -19.97
N ARG A 322 46.95 17.66 -19.79
CA ARG A 322 45.86 17.81 -20.75
C ARG A 322 45.30 16.47 -21.24
N LYS A 323 45.42 15.41 -20.42
CA LYS A 323 44.91 14.07 -20.68
C LYS A 323 43.86 13.66 -19.66
N TYR A 324 43.07 12.66 -20.00
CA TYR A 324 42.21 12.00 -19.05
C TYR A 324 43.03 11.23 -18.04
N GLU A 325 42.81 11.49 -16.77
CA GLU A 325 43.39 10.79 -15.65
C GLU A 325 42.29 10.33 -14.70
N ILE A 326 42.59 9.42 -13.79
CA ILE A 326 41.66 8.90 -12.80
C ILE A 326 42.13 9.35 -11.42
N LYS A 327 41.17 9.81 -10.63
CA LYS A 327 41.41 10.16 -9.21
C LYS A 327 40.41 9.48 -8.32
N GLU A 328 40.80 9.18 -7.09
CA GLU A 328 39.87 8.79 -6.04
C GLU A 328 39.00 9.96 -5.64
N ILE A 329 37.69 9.70 -5.51
CA ILE A 329 36.70 10.65 -5.02
C ILE A 329 35.94 10.07 -3.87
N GLU A 330 35.40 10.93 -3.01
CA GLU A 330 34.40 10.56 -2.01
C GLU A 330 33.06 11.13 -2.42
N GLU A 331 32.09 10.22 -2.63
CA GLU A 331 30.70 10.60 -2.89
C GLU A 331 29.89 10.49 -1.61
N ARG A 332 29.05 11.48 -1.37
CA ARG A 332 28.09 11.48 -0.29
C ARG A 332 26.73 11.05 -0.84
N ILE A 333 26.21 9.93 -0.35
CA ILE A 333 24.95 9.37 -0.78
C ILE A 333 23.97 9.42 0.40
N ALA A 334 22.78 9.98 0.18
CA ALA A 334 21.72 9.88 1.16
C ALA A 334 21.15 8.48 1.21
N SER A 335 20.86 7.95 2.39
CA SER A 335 20.21 6.65 2.55
C SER A 335 18.88 6.57 1.80
N SER A 336 18.13 7.68 1.76
CA SER A 336 16.86 7.77 1.01
C SER A 336 17.01 7.59 -0.50
N ASP A 337 18.21 7.73 -1.05
CA ASP A 337 18.44 7.62 -2.50
C ASP A 337 18.79 6.21 -2.95
N LEU A 338 19.12 5.33 -2.01
CA LEU A 338 19.51 3.97 -2.32
C LEU A 338 18.33 3.20 -2.90
N SER A 339 18.60 2.45 -3.96
CA SER A 339 17.64 1.51 -4.57
C SER A 339 17.22 0.44 -3.56
N ARG A 340 15.94 0.05 -3.61
CA ARG A 340 15.34 -0.89 -2.64
C ARG A 340 14.37 -1.87 -3.29
N SER A 341 14.01 -2.88 -2.53
CA SER A 341 13.06 -3.92 -2.91
C SER A 341 11.62 -3.37 -2.97
N ASN A 342 11.29 -2.77 -4.11
CA ASN A 342 9.98 -2.26 -4.53
C ASN A 342 9.41 -1.05 -3.78
N TRP A 343 10.25 -0.29 -3.07
CA TRP A 343 9.80 0.93 -2.41
C TRP A 343 10.89 2.00 -2.32
N CYS A 344 10.50 3.23 -2.05
CA CYS A 344 11.40 4.34 -1.72
C CYS A 344 10.82 5.16 -0.58
N PRO A 345 11.66 5.74 0.31
CA PRO A 345 11.16 6.64 1.35
C PRO A 345 10.40 7.84 0.76
N GLY A 346 9.11 7.95 1.08
CA GLY A 346 8.21 8.97 0.53
C GLY A 346 7.40 8.53 -0.68
N SER A 347 7.46 7.25 -1.07
CA SER A 347 6.67 6.72 -2.19
C SER A 347 5.52 5.84 -1.70
N PHE A 348 4.51 5.65 -2.56
CA PHE A 348 3.58 4.54 -2.42
C PHE A 348 4.00 3.37 -3.33
N VAL A 349 3.40 2.20 -3.10
CA VAL A 349 3.73 0.95 -3.79
C VAL A 349 2.55 0.55 -4.67
N GLU A 350 2.77 0.55 -5.98
CA GLU A 350 1.76 0.12 -6.95
C GLU A 350 1.53 -1.39 -6.88
N PRO A 351 0.28 -1.86 -6.90
CA PRO A 351 -0.03 -3.28 -7.07
C PRO A 351 0.45 -3.78 -8.44
N MET A 352 1.11 -4.93 -8.47
CA MET A 352 1.37 -5.66 -9.70
C MET A 352 0.11 -6.42 -10.08
N MET A 353 -0.44 -6.18 -11.27
CA MET A 353 -1.65 -6.82 -11.75
C MET A 353 -1.33 -7.93 -12.74
N VAL A 354 -1.96 -9.09 -12.53
CA VAL A 354 -1.84 -10.27 -13.41
C VAL A 354 -3.22 -10.69 -13.89
N ASP A 355 -3.41 -10.76 -15.18
CA ASP A 355 -4.64 -11.26 -15.78
C ASP A 355 -4.66 -12.80 -15.71
N LEU A 356 -5.65 -13.36 -15.01
CA LEU A 356 -5.88 -14.80 -14.90
C LEU A 356 -6.98 -15.30 -15.84
N GLY A 357 -7.64 -14.39 -16.57
CA GLY A 357 -8.74 -14.73 -17.47
C GLY A 357 -10.02 -15.13 -16.74
N ASN A 358 -10.69 -16.18 -17.21
CA ASN A 358 -11.92 -16.69 -16.60
C ASN A 358 -11.60 -17.92 -15.77
N LEU A 359 -12.10 -17.96 -14.55
CA LEU A 359 -11.94 -19.09 -13.63
C LEU A 359 -13.28 -19.76 -13.36
N LYS A 360 -13.27 -21.08 -13.15
CA LYS A 360 -14.44 -21.84 -12.76
C LYS A 360 -14.68 -21.79 -11.26
N ALA A 361 -15.92 -22.02 -10.84
CA ALA A 361 -16.22 -22.25 -9.44
C ALA A 361 -15.43 -23.47 -8.92
N GLY A 362 -14.91 -23.39 -7.71
CA GLY A 362 -14.12 -24.47 -7.11
C GLY A 362 -12.94 -23.94 -6.30
N ASN A 363 -12.06 -24.86 -5.96
CA ASN A 363 -10.82 -24.56 -5.27
C ASN A 363 -9.73 -24.18 -6.29
N HIS A 364 -8.96 -23.17 -5.95
CA HIS A 364 -7.81 -22.71 -6.69
C HIS A 364 -6.62 -22.59 -5.76
N ASP A 365 -5.46 -23.04 -6.22
CA ASP A 365 -4.23 -23.00 -5.42
C ASP A 365 -3.37 -21.82 -5.82
N ILE A 366 -2.92 -21.07 -4.83
CA ILE A 366 -1.90 -20.03 -5.00
C ILE A 366 -0.65 -20.40 -4.23
N LYS A 367 0.51 -20.24 -4.87
CA LYS A 367 1.81 -20.43 -4.25
C LYS A 367 2.68 -19.20 -4.51
N ILE A 368 3.29 -18.66 -3.44
CA ILE A 368 4.21 -17.55 -3.51
C ILE A 368 5.58 -18.04 -3.03
N LYS A 369 6.58 -17.84 -3.88
CA LYS A 369 7.96 -18.20 -3.62
C LYS A 369 8.83 -16.95 -3.64
N ILE A 370 9.47 -16.66 -2.50
CA ILE A 370 10.44 -15.59 -2.34
C ILE A 370 11.64 -16.22 -1.61
N PRO A 371 12.75 -16.53 -2.30
CA PRO A 371 13.92 -17.15 -1.66
C PRO A 371 14.71 -16.11 -0.84
N ALA A 372 14.02 -15.55 0.16
CA ALA A 372 14.58 -14.54 1.06
C ALA A 372 15.73 -15.13 1.89
N THR A 373 16.63 -14.27 2.34
CA THR A 373 17.72 -14.67 3.21
C THR A 373 17.15 -15.01 4.59
N PRO A 374 17.47 -16.18 5.16
CA PRO A 374 17.05 -16.52 6.52
C PRO A 374 17.49 -15.48 7.54
N VAL A 375 16.67 -15.29 8.57
CA VAL A 375 17.01 -14.42 9.70
C VAL A 375 18.26 -14.98 10.41
N ASP A 376 19.23 -14.12 10.66
CA ASP A 376 20.46 -14.45 11.36
C ASP A 376 20.65 -13.49 12.54
N GLY A 377 20.43 -13.98 13.74
CA GLY A 377 20.49 -13.19 14.96
C GLY A 377 19.43 -12.08 14.99
N ASP A 378 19.87 -10.84 15.19
CA ASP A 378 19.00 -9.67 15.27
C ASP A 378 18.57 -9.09 13.89
N LYS A 379 18.93 -9.74 12.80
CA LYS A 379 18.57 -9.29 11.45
C LYS A 379 17.16 -9.70 11.13
N LEU A 380 16.33 -8.73 10.76
CA LEU A 380 14.95 -8.94 10.31
C LEU A 380 14.90 -8.94 8.79
N ASN A 381 15.00 -10.12 8.19
CA ASN A 381 14.82 -10.31 6.76
C ASN A 381 13.41 -10.75 6.51
N HIS A 382 12.58 -9.88 5.95
CA HIS A 382 11.19 -10.20 5.71
C HIS A 382 10.58 -9.47 4.52
N TRP A 383 9.53 -10.06 3.99
CA TRP A 383 8.72 -9.52 2.92
C TRP A 383 7.31 -9.26 3.42
N LEU A 384 6.81 -8.04 3.19
CA LEU A 384 5.41 -7.71 3.38
C LEU A 384 4.69 -7.95 2.06
N VAL A 385 3.77 -8.91 2.05
CA VAL A 385 3.04 -9.34 0.86
C VAL A 385 1.55 -9.23 1.10
N SER A 386 0.84 -8.67 0.13
CA SER A 386 -0.62 -8.65 0.10
C SER A 386 -1.11 -9.09 -1.27
N ALA A 387 -2.18 -9.87 -1.31
CA ALA A 387 -2.77 -10.33 -2.56
C ALA A 387 -4.29 -10.49 -2.44
N TYR A 388 -4.99 -10.10 -3.51
CA TYR A 388 -6.43 -10.28 -3.65
C TYR A 388 -6.79 -10.46 -5.13
N LEU A 389 -7.95 -11.06 -5.37
CA LEU A 389 -8.54 -11.13 -6.71
C LEU A 389 -9.62 -10.07 -6.86
N THR A 390 -9.71 -9.51 -8.08
CA THR A 390 -10.88 -8.79 -8.56
C THR A 390 -11.47 -9.54 -9.74
N TYR A 391 -12.82 -9.61 -9.83
CA TYR A 391 -13.50 -10.36 -10.89
C TYR A 391 -14.97 -9.92 -11.08
N GLU A 392 -15.54 -10.27 -12.23
CA GLU A 392 -16.95 -10.08 -12.62
C GLU A 392 -17.80 -11.34 -12.53
#